data_0bf7b950ff5829957bfcae4342f387bf
#
_entry.id   0bf7b950ff5829957bfcae4342f387bf
#
_cell.length_a   1.000
_cell.length_b   1.000
_cell.length_c   1.000
_cell.angle_alpha   90.00
_cell.angle_beta   90.00
_cell.angle_gamma   90.00
#
_symmetry.space_group_name_H-M   'P 1'
#
loop_
_entity.id
_entity.type
_entity.pdbx_description
1 polymer ?
#
loop_
_entity_poly.entity_id
_entity_poly.type
_entity_poly.pdbx_seq_one_letter_code
_entity_poly.pdbx_strand_id
1 'polypeptide(L)'
;LKNKYALSDQGAKDLLKGIIYSVLANISLMFPVILLAIVLNQLLAPVLGTNAPEISAIVYTVIGIVILAVVFIFHYCQYTATYLGTYDESARRRIGLAEKLRTLPLTFFHQRDLADLTSTIMGDCANFEHAFSHTVPQFFGAVISTGIVCIGLLIFNWQMGLALLWVAPISFAIVILSRKCQEKLSKKHMNARLELAEGIQECLETVQDIKACNQEEDYLRKLDAKMDAAEKAQISSEMTTASLLTTGQMFLRLGLATVIVVGNSLVVNGDTSLFTYILFLIAASRLYDPLSGAMANMAELFSV
;
A
#
# COMPACT_ATOMS: atom_id res chain seq x y z
N LEU A 1 -19.36 -1.29 -1.22
CA LEU A 1 -18.30 -1.23 -2.23
C LEU A 1 -18.86 -0.72 -3.55
N LYS A 2 -19.86 -1.38 -4.17
CA LYS A 2 -20.45 -1.02 -5.45
C LYS A 2 -20.81 0.48 -5.55
N ASN A 3 -21.65 0.98 -4.66
CA ASN A 3 -22.14 2.39 -4.69
C ASN A 3 -21.07 3.42 -4.28
N LYS A 4 -20.09 3.01 -3.47
CA LYS A 4 -19.04 3.92 -3.00
C LYS A 4 -17.96 4.18 -4.06
N TYR A 5 -17.69 3.19 -4.90
CA TYR A 5 -16.62 3.23 -5.91
C TYR A 5 -17.15 3.15 -7.35
N ALA A 6 -18.47 3.25 -7.53
CA ALA A 6 -19.12 3.16 -8.85
C ALA A 6 -18.66 1.97 -9.70
N LEU A 7 -18.46 0.80 -9.07
CA LEU A 7 -18.03 -0.44 -9.73
C LEU A 7 -19.22 -1.16 -10.39
N SER A 8 -18.94 -1.90 -11.45
CA SER A 8 -19.88 -2.88 -12.00
C SER A 8 -20.14 -4.02 -11.00
N ASP A 9 -21.20 -4.79 -11.19
CA ASP A 9 -21.47 -5.98 -10.33
C ASP A 9 -20.34 -7.01 -10.42
N GLN A 10 -19.74 -7.15 -11.60
CA GLN A 10 -18.59 -8.02 -11.81
C GLN A 10 -17.32 -7.46 -11.16
N GLY A 11 -17.03 -6.16 -11.37
CA GLY A 11 -15.88 -5.49 -10.76
C GLY A 11 -15.88 -5.51 -9.24
N ALA A 12 -17.07 -5.39 -8.62
CA ALA A 12 -17.20 -5.52 -7.17
C ALA A 12 -16.90 -6.95 -6.66
N LYS A 13 -17.29 -7.98 -7.42
CA LYS A 13 -16.95 -9.38 -7.09
C LYS A 13 -15.47 -9.67 -7.27
N ASP A 14 -14.86 -9.16 -8.34
CA ASP A 14 -13.45 -9.37 -8.63
C ASP A 14 -12.57 -8.64 -7.62
N LEU A 15 -12.94 -7.42 -7.20
CA LEU A 15 -12.30 -6.73 -6.09
C LEU A 15 -12.37 -7.53 -4.79
N LEU A 16 -13.54 -8.09 -4.45
CA LEU A 16 -13.70 -8.91 -3.26
C LEU A 16 -12.82 -10.16 -3.30
N LYS A 17 -12.75 -10.84 -4.45
CA LYS A 17 -11.82 -11.96 -4.66
C LYS A 17 -10.36 -11.52 -4.47
N GLY A 18 -9.97 -10.38 -5.05
CA GLY A 18 -8.64 -9.79 -4.88
C GLY A 18 -8.29 -9.56 -3.41
N ILE A 19 -9.22 -9.00 -2.63
CA ILE A 19 -9.03 -8.80 -1.18
C ILE A 19 -8.88 -10.16 -0.46
N ILE A 20 -9.73 -11.15 -0.75
CA ILE A 20 -9.66 -12.48 -0.11
C ILE A 20 -8.32 -13.15 -0.40
N TYR A 21 -7.87 -13.16 -1.67
CA TYR A 21 -6.58 -13.73 -2.01
C TYR A 21 -5.40 -12.94 -1.43
N SER A 22 -5.52 -11.61 -1.27
CA SER A 22 -4.53 -10.80 -0.58
C SER A 22 -4.42 -11.16 0.91
N VAL A 23 -5.56 -11.43 1.57
CA VAL A 23 -5.57 -11.94 2.96
C VAL A 23 -4.90 -13.30 3.05
N LEU A 24 -5.26 -14.24 2.16
CA LEU A 24 -4.68 -15.59 2.15
C LEU A 24 -3.17 -15.58 1.85
N ALA A 25 -2.73 -14.74 0.91
CA ALA A 25 -1.32 -14.56 0.60
C ALA A 25 -0.54 -14.03 1.81
N ASN A 26 -1.04 -12.99 2.48
CA ASN A 26 -0.41 -12.44 3.68
C ASN A 26 -0.37 -13.44 4.84
N ILE A 27 -1.44 -14.22 5.05
CA ILE A 27 -1.45 -15.28 6.08
C ILE A 27 -0.47 -16.39 5.73
N SER A 28 -0.34 -16.77 4.45
CA SER A 28 0.59 -17.80 4.01
C SER A 28 2.05 -17.46 4.32
N LEU A 29 2.41 -16.17 4.36
CA LEU A 29 3.74 -15.70 4.77
C LEU A 29 4.04 -15.96 6.26
N MET A 30 3.05 -16.32 7.07
CA MET A 30 3.27 -16.76 8.46
C MET A 30 3.68 -18.22 8.56
N PHE A 31 3.46 -19.06 7.55
CA PHE A 31 3.85 -20.48 7.58
C PHE A 31 5.35 -20.70 7.73
N PRO A 32 6.23 -19.97 7.02
CA PRO A 32 7.67 -20.04 7.29
C PRO A 32 8.05 -19.68 8.74
N VAL A 33 7.32 -18.73 9.36
CA VAL A 33 7.53 -18.35 10.77
C VAL A 33 7.19 -19.52 11.71
N ILE A 34 6.09 -20.22 11.43
CA ILE A 34 5.68 -21.40 12.21
C ILE A 34 6.74 -22.52 12.05
N LEU A 35 7.22 -22.77 10.83
CA LEU A 35 8.27 -23.74 10.59
C LEU A 35 9.55 -23.37 11.37
N LEU A 36 9.97 -22.11 11.31
CA LEU A 36 11.13 -21.62 12.06
C LEU A 36 10.95 -21.82 13.57
N ALA A 37 9.73 -21.55 14.08
CA ALA A 37 9.41 -21.78 15.50
C ALA A 37 9.55 -23.25 15.89
N ILE A 38 9.12 -24.18 15.05
CA ILE A 38 9.27 -25.63 15.31
C ILE A 38 10.75 -26.04 15.33
N VAL A 39 11.54 -25.56 14.36
CA VAL A 39 12.99 -25.81 14.31
C VAL A 39 13.70 -25.26 15.54
N LEU A 40 13.37 -24.02 15.94
CA LEU A 40 13.94 -23.39 17.14
C LEU A 40 13.56 -24.13 18.41
N ASN A 41 12.34 -24.63 18.54
CA ASN A 41 11.94 -25.44 19.69
C ASN A 41 12.76 -26.69 19.79
N GLN A 42 13.02 -27.41 18.69
CA GLN A 42 13.86 -28.59 18.67
C GLN A 42 15.32 -28.26 19.03
N LEU A 43 15.87 -27.15 18.52
CA LEU A 43 17.26 -26.75 18.81
C LEU A 43 17.46 -26.29 20.27
N LEU A 44 16.43 -25.63 20.84
CA LEU A 44 16.50 -25.14 22.23
C LEU A 44 16.15 -26.22 23.28
N ALA A 45 15.45 -27.27 22.90
CA ALA A 45 15.04 -28.34 23.82
C ALA A 45 16.18 -28.93 24.66
N PRO A 46 17.37 -29.24 24.10
CA PRO A 46 18.50 -29.76 24.90
C PRO A 46 19.01 -28.75 25.93
N VAL A 47 18.98 -27.44 25.60
CA VAL A 47 19.45 -26.36 26.47
C VAL A 47 18.46 -26.08 27.60
N LEU A 48 17.17 -26.21 27.30
CA LEU A 48 16.06 -25.94 28.23
C LEU A 48 15.66 -27.17 29.06
N GLY A 49 16.27 -28.33 28.79
CA GLY A 49 15.91 -29.58 29.47
C GLY A 49 14.48 -30.08 29.15
N THR A 50 13.93 -29.67 28.02
CA THR A 50 12.59 -30.07 27.56
C THR A 50 12.71 -31.17 26.51
N ASN A 51 11.70 -32.05 26.44
CA ASN A 51 11.63 -33.08 25.41
C ASN A 51 10.93 -32.53 24.18
N ALA A 52 11.68 -32.27 23.10
CA ALA A 52 11.13 -32.01 21.79
C ALA A 52 11.26 -33.23 20.88
N PRO A 53 10.29 -33.49 19.99
CA PRO A 53 10.43 -34.60 19.03
C PRO A 53 11.61 -34.35 18.09
N GLU A 54 12.47 -35.35 17.93
CA GLU A 54 13.56 -35.31 16.96
C GLU A 54 12.99 -35.49 15.55
N ILE A 55 12.90 -34.42 14.82
CA ILE A 55 12.47 -34.42 13.42
C ILE A 55 13.70 -34.37 12.53
N SER A 56 13.78 -35.26 11.56
CA SER A 56 14.90 -35.32 10.61
C SER A 56 14.96 -34.04 9.74
N ALA A 57 16.18 -33.60 9.40
CA ALA A 57 16.42 -32.46 8.50
C ALA A 57 15.71 -32.61 7.12
N ILE A 58 15.58 -33.85 6.64
CA ILE A 58 14.87 -34.16 5.39
C ILE A 58 13.39 -33.76 5.51
N VAL A 59 12.74 -34.04 6.64
CA VAL A 59 11.33 -33.71 6.87
C VAL A 59 11.15 -32.18 6.87
N TYR A 60 12.04 -31.43 7.53
CA TYR A 60 12.01 -29.96 7.51
C TYR A 60 12.17 -29.40 6.09
N THR A 61 13.06 -29.99 5.29
CA THR A 61 13.26 -29.58 3.89
C THR A 61 12.00 -29.82 3.06
N VAL A 62 11.37 -30.98 3.21
CA VAL A 62 10.11 -31.30 2.50
C VAL A 62 8.99 -30.35 2.92
N ILE A 63 8.81 -30.12 4.21
CA ILE A 63 7.82 -29.16 4.72
C ILE A 63 8.09 -27.74 4.16
N GLY A 64 9.36 -27.32 4.13
CA GLY A 64 9.77 -26.02 3.59
C GLY A 64 9.42 -25.88 2.10
N ILE A 65 9.65 -26.91 1.30
CA ILE A 65 9.28 -26.93 -0.13
C ILE A 65 7.75 -26.85 -0.29
N VAL A 66 6.99 -27.60 0.51
CA VAL A 66 5.52 -27.53 0.49
C VAL A 66 5.01 -26.15 0.86
N ILE A 67 5.55 -25.55 1.92
CA ILE A 67 5.20 -24.18 2.33
C ILE A 67 5.51 -23.19 1.20
N LEU A 68 6.67 -23.29 0.55
CA LEU A 68 7.05 -22.42 -0.56
C LEU A 68 6.06 -22.56 -1.73
N ALA A 69 5.66 -23.79 -2.06
CA ALA A 69 4.67 -24.05 -3.11
C ALA A 69 3.30 -23.44 -2.76
N VAL A 70 2.85 -23.56 -1.51
CA VAL A 70 1.59 -22.96 -1.03
C VAL A 70 1.64 -21.44 -1.10
N VAL A 71 2.73 -20.82 -0.61
CA VAL A 71 2.94 -19.36 -0.70
C VAL A 71 2.91 -18.90 -2.16
N PHE A 72 3.61 -19.61 -3.05
CA PHE A 72 3.60 -19.28 -4.48
C PHE A 72 2.20 -19.35 -5.09
N ILE A 73 1.43 -20.40 -4.80
CA ILE A 73 0.07 -20.57 -5.31
C ILE A 73 -0.83 -19.42 -4.83
N PHE A 74 -0.80 -19.06 -3.55
CA PHE A 74 -1.64 -17.96 -3.04
C PHE A 74 -1.24 -16.61 -3.64
N HIS A 75 0.05 -16.32 -3.79
CA HIS A 75 0.51 -15.10 -4.46
C HIS A 75 0.15 -15.07 -5.95
N TYR A 76 0.24 -16.20 -6.63
CA TYR A 76 -0.20 -16.30 -8.03
C TYR A 76 -1.71 -16.07 -8.18
N CYS A 77 -2.52 -16.66 -7.31
CA CYS A 77 -3.97 -16.42 -7.30
C CYS A 77 -4.31 -14.97 -6.96
N GLN A 78 -3.60 -14.36 -5.99
CA GLN A 78 -3.74 -12.95 -5.65
C GLN A 78 -3.45 -12.07 -6.86
N TYR A 79 -2.28 -12.27 -7.48
CA TYR A 79 -1.87 -11.51 -8.65
C TYR A 79 -2.91 -11.59 -9.77
N THR A 80 -3.33 -12.79 -10.11
CA THR A 80 -4.33 -13.03 -11.17
C THR A 80 -5.67 -12.36 -10.84
N ALA A 81 -6.15 -12.49 -9.60
CA ALA A 81 -7.43 -11.92 -9.20
C ALA A 81 -7.41 -10.38 -9.14
N THR A 82 -6.29 -9.77 -8.71
CA THR A 82 -6.18 -8.31 -8.60
C THR A 82 -5.98 -7.66 -9.96
N TYR A 83 -5.07 -8.18 -10.79
CA TYR A 83 -4.73 -7.53 -12.06
C TYR A 83 -5.76 -7.79 -13.16
N LEU A 84 -6.09 -9.06 -13.45
CA LEU A 84 -7.01 -9.36 -14.55
C LEU A 84 -8.40 -8.77 -14.32
N GLY A 85 -8.94 -8.88 -13.10
CA GLY A 85 -10.25 -8.31 -12.77
C GLY A 85 -10.28 -6.79 -12.90
N THR A 86 -9.19 -6.11 -12.54
CA THR A 86 -9.12 -4.64 -12.64
C THR A 86 -8.94 -4.16 -14.06
N TYR A 87 -8.10 -4.82 -14.86
CA TYR A 87 -7.93 -4.46 -16.27
C TYR A 87 -9.22 -4.67 -17.07
N ASP A 88 -9.96 -5.74 -16.82
CA ASP A 88 -11.27 -5.97 -17.46
C ASP A 88 -12.30 -4.90 -17.07
N GLU A 89 -12.31 -4.46 -15.81
CA GLU A 89 -13.20 -3.40 -15.34
C GLU A 89 -12.80 -2.04 -15.94
N SER A 90 -11.50 -1.74 -16.01
CA SER A 90 -10.97 -0.53 -16.64
C SER A 90 -11.30 -0.47 -18.13
N ALA A 91 -11.15 -1.56 -18.85
CA ALA A 91 -11.53 -1.66 -20.26
C ALA A 91 -13.03 -1.41 -20.45
N ARG A 92 -13.89 -2.05 -19.64
CA ARG A 92 -15.35 -1.81 -19.67
C ARG A 92 -15.71 -0.36 -19.39
N ARG A 93 -15.03 0.30 -18.44
CA ARG A 93 -15.26 1.72 -18.16
C ARG A 93 -14.88 2.61 -19.32
N ARG A 94 -13.72 2.43 -19.93
CA ARG A 94 -13.29 3.19 -21.11
C ARG A 94 -14.28 3.05 -22.26
N ILE A 95 -14.72 1.82 -22.54
CA ILE A 95 -15.75 1.55 -23.56
C ILE A 95 -17.07 2.23 -23.18
N GLY A 96 -17.54 2.08 -21.96
CA GLY A 96 -18.78 2.70 -21.50
C GLY A 96 -18.75 4.23 -21.54
N LEU A 97 -17.61 4.86 -21.22
CA LEU A 97 -17.40 6.29 -21.37
C LEU A 97 -17.46 6.72 -22.84
N ALA A 98 -16.77 6.00 -23.72
CA ALA A 98 -16.79 6.27 -25.17
C ALA A 98 -18.22 6.12 -25.77
N GLU A 99 -18.95 5.06 -25.38
CA GLU A 99 -20.34 4.89 -25.79
C GLU A 99 -21.24 6.01 -25.26
N LYS A 100 -21.03 6.45 -24.00
CA LYS A 100 -21.78 7.56 -23.44
C LYS A 100 -21.50 8.86 -24.17
N LEU A 101 -20.23 9.15 -24.49
CA LEU A 101 -19.86 10.32 -25.28
C LEU A 101 -20.54 10.31 -26.64
N ARG A 102 -20.62 9.17 -27.30
CA ARG A 102 -21.30 9.01 -28.62
C ARG A 102 -22.78 9.39 -28.57
N THR A 103 -23.43 9.27 -27.42
CA THR A 103 -24.87 9.59 -27.24
C THR A 103 -25.12 11.04 -26.80
N LEU A 104 -24.07 11.82 -26.51
CA LEU A 104 -24.23 13.20 -26.08
C LEU A 104 -24.48 14.16 -27.26
N PRO A 105 -25.26 15.26 -27.06
CA PRO A 105 -25.52 16.24 -28.10
C PRO A 105 -24.25 17.03 -28.45
N LEU A 106 -24.16 17.52 -29.69
CA LEU A 106 -23.02 18.32 -30.15
C LEU A 106 -22.74 19.58 -29.30
N THR A 107 -23.77 20.14 -28.68
CA THR A 107 -23.64 21.29 -27.76
C THR A 107 -22.77 20.98 -26.56
N PHE A 108 -22.68 19.71 -26.10
CA PHE A 108 -21.80 19.29 -25.03
C PHE A 108 -20.33 19.46 -25.42
N PHE A 109 -19.96 19.09 -26.66
CA PHE A 109 -18.59 19.17 -27.16
C PHE A 109 -18.15 20.62 -27.45
N HIS A 110 -19.07 21.55 -27.65
CA HIS A 110 -18.76 22.98 -27.75
C HIS A 110 -18.51 23.66 -26.40
N GLN A 111 -18.97 23.06 -25.31
CA GLN A 111 -18.83 23.60 -23.96
C GLN A 111 -17.71 22.97 -23.17
N ARG A 112 -17.11 21.89 -23.68
CA ARG A 112 -16.05 21.13 -23.02
C ARG A 112 -14.84 21.04 -23.93
N ASP A 113 -13.66 21.16 -23.35
CA ASP A 113 -12.42 20.93 -24.07
C ASP A 113 -12.26 19.43 -24.37
N LEU A 114 -11.91 19.11 -25.61
CA LEU A 114 -11.64 17.75 -26.06
C LEU A 114 -10.41 17.17 -25.34
N ALA A 115 -9.43 18.01 -25.00
CA ALA A 115 -8.26 17.62 -24.23
C ALA A 115 -8.63 17.18 -22.81
N ASP A 116 -9.56 17.89 -22.13
CA ASP A 116 -10.08 17.52 -20.81
C ASP A 116 -10.79 16.16 -20.83
N LEU A 117 -11.63 15.92 -21.84
CA LEU A 117 -12.31 14.63 -22.01
C LEU A 117 -11.33 13.47 -22.27
N THR A 118 -10.31 13.72 -23.08
CA THR A 118 -9.27 12.73 -23.37
C THR A 118 -8.44 12.44 -22.12
N SER A 119 -8.07 13.47 -21.36
CA SER A 119 -7.36 13.34 -20.08
C SER A 119 -8.15 12.52 -19.08
N THR A 120 -9.47 12.75 -18.95
CA THR A 120 -10.36 11.96 -18.08
C THR A 120 -10.39 10.49 -18.51
N ILE A 121 -10.56 10.18 -19.80
CA ILE A 121 -10.66 8.80 -20.28
C ILE A 121 -9.32 8.05 -20.13
N MET A 122 -8.20 8.71 -20.39
CA MET A 122 -6.88 8.09 -20.37
C MET A 122 -6.23 8.16 -18.99
N GLY A 123 -6.25 9.34 -18.35
CA GLY A 123 -5.57 9.61 -17.08
C GLY A 123 -6.35 9.09 -15.88
N ASP A 124 -7.60 9.50 -15.70
CA ASP A 124 -8.38 9.11 -14.53
C ASP A 124 -8.70 7.63 -14.51
N CYS A 125 -8.92 7.00 -15.70
CA CYS A 125 -9.07 5.55 -15.78
C CYS A 125 -7.78 4.83 -15.43
N ALA A 126 -6.61 5.36 -15.77
CA ALA A 126 -5.32 4.77 -15.38
C ALA A 126 -5.06 4.88 -13.87
N ASN A 127 -5.38 6.03 -13.25
CA ASN A 127 -5.31 6.21 -11.81
C ASN A 127 -6.25 5.26 -11.06
N PHE A 128 -7.49 5.09 -11.57
CA PHE A 128 -8.43 4.12 -11.06
C PHE A 128 -7.87 2.68 -11.16
N GLU A 129 -7.31 2.33 -12.31
CA GLU A 129 -6.70 1.03 -12.58
C GLU A 129 -5.57 0.73 -11.57
N HIS A 130 -4.69 1.68 -11.34
CA HIS A 130 -3.61 1.57 -10.34
C HIS A 130 -4.17 1.41 -8.92
N ALA A 131 -5.12 2.24 -8.51
CA ALA A 131 -5.69 2.16 -7.17
C ALA A 131 -6.39 0.83 -6.90
N PHE A 132 -7.11 0.26 -7.87
CA PHE A 132 -7.89 -0.96 -7.68
C PHE A 132 -7.12 -2.25 -7.96
N SER A 133 -6.04 -2.21 -8.77
CA SER A 133 -5.16 -3.36 -8.96
C SER A 133 -4.18 -3.56 -7.80
N HIS A 134 -3.71 -2.49 -7.18
CA HIS A 134 -2.67 -2.53 -6.16
C HIS A 134 -3.15 -2.05 -4.79
N THR A 135 -3.49 -0.77 -4.68
CA THR A 135 -3.60 -0.05 -3.42
C THR A 135 -4.75 -0.57 -2.56
N VAL A 136 -5.95 -0.69 -3.13
CA VAL A 136 -7.15 -1.08 -2.38
C VAL A 136 -7.12 -2.55 -1.92
N PRO A 137 -6.84 -3.56 -2.79
CA PRO A 137 -6.78 -4.95 -2.35
C PRO A 137 -5.68 -5.20 -1.34
N GLN A 138 -4.51 -4.60 -1.51
CA GLN A 138 -3.39 -4.75 -0.59
C GLN A 138 -3.66 -4.10 0.77
N PHE A 139 -4.26 -2.92 0.79
CA PHE A 139 -4.64 -2.25 2.03
C PHE A 139 -5.60 -3.10 2.86
N PHE A 140 -6.74 -3.50 2.28
CA PHE A 140 -7.71 -4.33 2.99
C PHE A 140 -7.14 -5.71 3.32
N GLY A 141 -6.38 -6.30 2.41
CA GLY A 141 -5.69 -7.56 2.63
C GLY A 141 -4.75 -7.51 3.84
N ALA A 142 -3.91 -6.48 3.93
CA ALA A 142 -2.98 -6.28 5.03
C ALA A 142 -3.69 -6.03 6.36
N VAL A 143 -4.72 -5.16 6.40
CA VAL A 143 -5.46 -4.84 7.63
C VAL A 143 -6.20 -6.07 8.16
N ILE A 144 -6.89 -6.81 7.30
CA ILE A 144 -7.66 -8.01 7.71
C ILE A 144 -6.71 -9.13 8.15
N SER A 145 -5.68 -9.44 7.36
CA SER A 145 -4.72 -10.50 7.70
C SER A 145 -3.98 -10.21 9.01
N THR A 146 -3.53 -8.97 9.18
CA THR A 146 -2.90 -8.53 10.43
C THR A 146 -3.85 -8.64 11.61
N GLY A 147 -5.12 -8.23 11.44
CA GLY A 147 -6.14 -8.39 12.48
C GLY A 147 -6.32 -9.85 12.92
N ILE A 148 -6.36 -10.78 11.97
CA ILE A 148 -6.46 -12.22 12.26
C ILE A 148 -5.23 -12.71 13.05
N VAL A 149 -4.03 -12.37 12.60
CA VAL A 149 -2.78 -12.75 13.28
C VAL A 149 -2.70 -12.13 14.68
N CYS A 150 -3.10 -10.88 14.83
CA CYS A 150 -3.14 -10.18 16.12
C CYS A 150 -4.07 -10.87 17.12
N ILE A 151 -5.27 -11.29 16.70
CA ILE A 151 -6.20 -12.04 17.54
C ILE A 151 -5.54 -13.36 17.98
N GLY A 152 -4.90 -14.09 17.07
CA GLY A 152 -4.16 -15.30 17.40
C GLY A 152 -3.06 -15.08 18.44
N LEU A 153 -2.27 -14.03 18.29
CA LEU A 153 -1.19 -13.68 19.23
C LEU A 153 -1.73 -13.25 20.61
N LEU A 154 -2.85 -12.52 20.67
CA LEU A 154 -3.50 -12.16 21.92
C LEU A 154 -4.06 -13.38 22.68
N ILE A 155 -4.62 -14.37 21.97
CA ILE A 155 -5.08 -15.62 22.56
C ILE A 155 -3.90 -16.42 23.11
N PHE A 156 -2.76 -16.40 22.40
CA PHE A 156 -1.57 -17.15 22.79
C PHE A 156 -0.88 -16.57 24.03
N ASN A 157 -0.66 -15.24 24.07
CA ASN A 157 -0.19 -14.51 25.25
C ASN A 157 -0.65 -13.06 25.18
N TRP A 158 -1.62 -12.69 26.01
CA TRP A 158 -2.26 -11.37 25.96
C TRP A 158 -1.33 -10.23 26.34
N GLN A 159 -0.39 -10.44 27.28
CA GLN A 159 0.54 -9.42 27.75
C GLN A 159 1.55 -9.05 26.65
N MET A 160 2.13 -10.04 26.01
CA MET A 160 3.04 -9.83 24.87
C MET A 160 2.29 -9.33 23.64
N GLY A 161 1.04 -9.82 23.40
CA GLY A 161 0.17 -9.35 22.35
C GLY A 161 -0.16 -7.86 22.49
N LEU A 162 -0.49 -7.40 23.69
CA LEU A 162 -0.71 -5.97 23.95
C LEU A 162 0.57 -5.15 23.76
N ALA A 163 1.72 -5.65 24.23
CA ALA A 163 3.01 -4.98 24.03
C ALA A 163 3.38 -4.83 22.54
N LEU A 164 2.89 -5.74 21.69
CA LEU A 164 3.05 -5.69 20.25
C LEU A 164 2.11 -4.68 19.57
N LEU A 165 0.84 -4.64 20.00
CA LEU A 165 -0.24 -4.02 19.24
C LEU A 165 -0.49 -2.55 19.54
N TRP A 166 -0.13 -2.05 20.72
CA TRP A 166 -0.41 -0.67 21.13
C TRP A 166 0.16 0.40 20.19
N VAL A 167 1.24 0.09 19.48
CA VAL A 167 1.90 1.01 18.54
C VAL A 167 1.12 1.17 17.24
N ALA A 168 0.37 0.15 16.81
CA ALA A 168 -0.36 0.18 15.54
C ALA A 168 -1.41 1.31 15.49
N PRO A 169 -2.32 1.47 16.47
CA PRO A 169 -3.28 2.58 16.46
C PRO A 169 -2.61 3.95 16.42
N ILE A 170 -1.49 4.13 17.14
CA ILE A 170 -0.74 5.40 17.17
C ILE A 170 -0.13 5.68 15.79
N SER A 171 0.53 4.69 15.19
CA SER A 171 1.14 4.82 13.88
C SER A 171 0.11 5.16 12.81
N PHE A 172 -1.04 4.48 12.80
CA PHE A 172 -2.14 4.82 11.89
C PHE A 172 -2.73 6.20 12.17
N ALA A 173 -2.86 6.59 13.44
CA ALA A 173 -3.33 7.93 13.81
C ALA A 173 -2.42 9.02 13.25
N ILE A 174 -1.09 8.86 13.28
CA ILE A 174 -0.13 9.81 12.69
C ILE A 174 -0.43 10.01 11.21
N VAL A 175 -0.61 8.93 10.44
CA VAL A 175 -0.90 9.00 9.00
C VAL A 175 -2.28 9.61 8.74
N ILE A 176 -3.30 9.24 9.51
CA ILE A 176 -4.66 9.79 9.35
C ILE A 176 -4.71 11.28 9.68
N LEU A 177 -4.05 11.72 10.76
CA LEU A 177 -4.01 13.13 11.14
C LEU A 177 -3.24 13.98 10.13
N SER A 178 -2.27 13.40 9.44
CA SER A 178 -1.50 14.09 8.39
C SER A 178 -2.28 14.29 7.08
N ARG A 179 -3.42 13.62 6.91
CA ARG A 179 -4.24 13.63 5.69
C ARG A 179 -4.50 15.05 5.14
N LYS A 180 -4.96 15.97 5.99
CA LYS A 180 -5.27 17.34 5.55
C LYS A 180 -4.04 18.10 5.03
N CYS A 181 -2.87 17.83 5.62
CA CYS A 181 -1.62 18.42 5.16
C CYS A 181 -1.23 17.86 3.80
N GLN A 182 -1.31 16.55 3.63
CA GLN A 182 -1.01 15.86 2.37
C GLN A 182 -1.94 16.31 1.24
N GLU A 183 -3.26 16.33 1.46
CA GLU A 183 -4.25 16.80 0.48
C GLU A 183 -3.99 18.27 0.05
N LYS A 184 -3.62 19.15 0.99
CA LYS A 184 -3.32 20.55 0.67
C LYS A 184 -2.08 20.69 -0.21
N LEU A 185 -1.02 19.92 0.10
CA LEU A 185 0.23 19.96 -0.65
C LEU A 185 0.07 19.29 -2.01
N SER A 186 -0.65 18.19 -2.10
CA SER A 186 -0.98 17.51 -3.37
C SER A 186 -1.76 18.45 -4.31
N LYS A 187 -2.78 19.17 -3.80
CA LYS A 187 -3.50 20.17 -4.60
C LYS A 187 -2.61 21.30 -5.08
N LYS A 188 -1.69 21.79 -4.23
CA LYS A 188 -0.74 22.84 -4.63
C LYS A 188 0.19 22.33 -5.74
N HIS A 189 0.70 21.12 -5.61
CA HIS A 189 1.52 20.47 -6.63
C HIS A 189 0.75 20.30 -7.95
N MET A 190 -0.50 19.79 -7.88
CA MET A 190 -1.34 19.61 -9.06
C MET A 190 -1.58 20.94 -9.80
N ASN A 191 -1.93 22.01 -9.08
CA ASN A 191 -2.14 23.32 -9.70
C ASN A 191 -0.87 23.84 -10.38
N ALA A 192 0.29 23.77 -9.72
CA ALA A 192 1.55 24.20 -10.31
C ALA A 192 1.92 23.38 -11.56
N ARG A 193 1.62 22.08 -11.56
CA ARG A 193 1.82 21.20 -12.72
C ARG A 193 0.90 21.57 -13.88
N LEU A 194 -0.37 21.93 -13.61
CA LEU A 194 -1.30 22.40 -14.64
C LEU A 194 -0.83 23.73 -15.24
N GLU A 195 -0.44 24.71 -14.40
CA GLU A 195 0.10 25.99 -14.87
C GLU A 195 1.36 25.82 -15.74
N LEU A 196 2.22 24.85 -15.42
CA LEU A 196 3.38 24.51 -16.24
C LEU A 196 2.95 23.88 -17.58
N ALA A 197 1.98 22.94 -17.54
CA ALA A 197 1.49 22.29 -18.76
C ALA A 197 0.83 23.31 -19.72
N GLU A 198 0.02 24.21 -19.18
CA GLU A 198 -0.56 25.34 -19.96
C GLU A 198 0.53 26.24 -20.57
N GLY A 199 1.58 26.56 -19.79
CA GLY A 199 2.71 27.34 -20.31
C GLY A 199 3.50 26.66 -21.42
N ILE A 200 3.67 25.33 -21.32
CA ILE A 200 4.33 24.54 -22.38
C ILE A 200 3.44 24.51 -23.62
N GLN A 201 2.12 24.29 -23.47
CA GLN A 201 1.18 24.29 -24.57
C GLN A 201 1.16 25.65 -25.29
N GLU A 202 1.04 26.74 -24.54
CA GLU A 202 1.10 28.11 -25.09
C GLU A 202 2.41 28.33 -25.88
N CYS A 203 3.55 27.87 -25.35
CA CYS A 203 4.84 27.95 -26.03
C CYS A 203 4.83 27.23 -27.40
N LEU A 204 4.25 26.03 -27.44
CA LEU A 204 4.19 25.23 -28.66
C LEU A 204 3.25 25.85 -29.71
N GLU A 205 2.12 26.41 -29.26
CA GLU A 205 1.13 27.06 -30.15
C GLU A 205 1.66 28.39 -30.72
N THR A 206 2.43 29.16 -29.93
CA THR A 206 2.89 30.50 -30.30
C THR A 206 4.38 30.55 -30.69
N VAL A 207 5.03 29.40 -30.86
CA VAL A 207 6.50 29.35 -31.13
C VAL A 207 6.95 30.15 -32.35
N GLN A 208 6.10 30.24 -33.40
CA GLN A 208 6.42 31.00 -34.60
C GLN A 208 6.37 32.52 -34.31
N ASP A 209 5.40 32.96 -33.55
CA ASP A 209 5.22 34.37 -33.16
C ASP A 209 6.33 34.81 -32.20
N ILE A 210 6.67 33.96 -31.21
CA ILE A 210 7.79 34.21 -30.29
C ILE A 210 9.08 34.41 -31.04
N LYS A 211 9.39 33.55 -32.03
CA LYS A 211 10.59 33.67 -32.88
C LYS A 211 10.53 34.89 -33.79
N ALA A 212 9.37 35.14 -34.42
CA ALA A 212 9.21 36.32 -35.30
C ALA A 212 9.43 37.64 -34.56
N CYS A 213 9.04 37.68 -33.27
CA CYS A 213 9.17 38.87 -32.40
C CYS A 213 10.49 38.93 -31.65
N ASN A 214 11.41 37.94 -31.79
CA ASN A 214 12.65 37.82 -31.05
C ASN A 214 12.50 37.87 -29.53
N GLN A 215 11.46 37.19 -29.00
CA GLN A 215 11.05 37.18 -27.60
C GLN A 215 11.39 35.85 -26.89
N GLU A 216 12.28 35.01 -27.46
CA GLU A 216 12.55 33.66 -26.95
C GLU A 216 13.12 33.71 -25.53
N GLU A 217 14.08 34.60 -25.23
CA GLU A 217 14.70 34.66 -23.89
C GLU A 217 13.70 35.05 -22.80
N ASP A 218 12.83 36.03 -23.09
CA ASP A 218 11.81 36.47 -22.11
C ASP A 218 10.76 35.42 -21.87
N TYR A 219 10.36 34.70 -22.91
CA TYR A 219 9.36 33.63 -22.79
C TYR A 219 9.94 32.43 -22.04
N LEU A 220 11.16 32.00 -22.39
CA LEU A 220 11.85 30.90 -21.72
C LEU A 220 12.06 31.20 -20.23
N ARG A 221 12.45 32.44 -19.88
CA ARG A 221 12.59 32.84 -18.47
C ARG A 221 11.28 32.71 -17.68
N LYS A 222 10.12 33.03 -18.30
CA LYS A 222 8.79 32.84 -17.68
C LYS A 222 8.45 31.38 -17.54
N LEU A 223 8.77 30.55 -18.53
CA LEU A 223 8.54 29.11 -18.50
C LEU A 223 9.43 28.42 -17.44
N ASP A 224 10.69 28.82 -17.33
CA ASP A 224 11.62 28.35 -16.30
C ASP A 224 11.08 28.68 -14.89
N ALA A 225 10.53 29.87 -14.68
CA ALA A 225 9.92 30.24 -13.41
C ALA A 225 8.70 29.35 -13.04
N LYS A 226 7.86 29.00 -14.04
CA LYS A 226 6.76 28.03 -13.85
C LYS A 226 7.28 26.64 -13.54
N MET A 227 8.37 26.22 -14.21
CA MET A 227 9.02 24.92 -13.99
C MET A 227 9.62 24.83 -12.57
N ASP A 228 10.33 25.84 -12.13
CA ASP A 228 10.86 25.95 -10.76
C ASP A 228 9.75 25.92 -9.70
N ALA A 229 8.63 26.58 -9.97
CA ALA A 229 7.48 26.59 -9.06
C ALA A 229 6.85 25.19 -8.95
N ALA A 230 6.70 24.47 -10.06
CA ALA A 230 6.18 23.12 -10.11
C ALA A 230 7.12 22.14 -9.40
N GLU A 231 8.44 22.25 -9.64
CA GLU A 231 9.46 21.42 -8.97
C GLU A 231 9.46 21.64 -7.45
N LYS A 232 9.46 22.88 -6.98
CA LYS A 232 9.40 23.20 -5.55
C LYS A 232 8.11 22.69 -4.89
N ALA A 233 6.99 22.79 -5.59
CA ALA A 233 5.71 22.27 -5.09
C ALA A 233 5.74 20.73 -5.00
N GLN A 234 6.32 20.06 -6.00
CA GLN A 234 6.51 18.61 -6.01
C GLN A 234 7.40 18.14 -4.86
N ILE A 235 8.60 18.70 -4.74
CA ILE A 235 9.55 18.37 -3.68
C ILE A 235 8.91 18.57 -2.31
N SER A 236 8.22 19.70 -2.10
CA SER A 236 7.53 19.97 -0.83
C SER A 236 6.45 18.92 -0.52
N SER A 237 5.67 18.51 -1.52
CA SER A 237 4.61 17.50 -1.37
C SER A 237 5.20 16.12 -1.05
N GLU A 238 6.19 15.68 -1.84
CA GLU A 238 6.82 14.37 -1.68
C GLU A 238 7.59 14.25 -0.36
N MET A 239 8.42 15.24 -0.02
CA MET A 239 9.20 15.24 1.23
C MET A 239 8.31 15.25 2.46
N THR A 240 7.22 16.01 2.44
CA THR A 240 6.28 16.03 3.57
C THR A 240 5.55 14.70 3.69
N THR A 241 5.04 14.14 2.60
CA THR A 241 4.36 12.84 2.60
C THR A 241 5.31 11.72 3.05
N ALA A 242 6.52 11.68 2.49
CA ALA A 242 7.53 10.69 2.84
C ALA A 242 7.95 10.78 4.32
N SER A 243 8.20 11.99 4.83
CA SER A 243 8.61 12.19 6.23
C SER A 243 7.52 11.79 7.24
N LEU A 244 6.26 12.14 6.95
CA LEU A 244 5.12 11.76 7.80
C LEU A 244 4.88 10.26 7.79
N LEU A 245 4.94 9.63 6.61
CA LEU A 245 4.82 8.19 6.46
C LEU A 245 5.96 7.46 7.19
N THR A 246 7.22 7.86 6.96
CA THR A 246 8.39 7.27 7.61
C THR A 246 8.32 7.42 9.13
N THR A 247 7.88 8.57 9.63
CA THR A 247 7.67 8.78 11.07
C THR A 247 6.66 7.77 11.63
N GLY A 248 5.52 7.59 10.98
CA GLY A 248 4.53 6.58 11.38
C GLY A 248 5.10 5.16 11.36
N GLN A 249 5.87 4.80 10.33
CA GLN A 249 6.52 3.50 10.22
C GLN A 249 7.62 3.29 11.29
N MET A 250 8.36 4.34 11.66
CA MET A 250 9.32 4.28 12.76
C MET A 250 8.64 4.04 14.11
N PHE A 251 7.52 4.73 14.36
CA PHE A 251 6.70 4.47 15.56
C PHE A 251 6.21 3.02 15.60
N LEU A 252 5.80 2.46 14.46
CA LEU A 252 5.38 1.07 14.39
C LEU A 252 6.48 0.10 14.85
N ARG A 253 7.75 0.39 14.51
CA ARG A 253 8.90 -0.45 14.91
C ARG A 253 9.23 -0.36 16.41
N LEU A 254 8.78 0.67 17.14
CA LEU A 254 8.91 0.73 18.61
C LEU A 254 8.17 -0.41 19.31
N GLY A 255 7.17 -1.01 18.67
CA GLY A 255 6.51 -2.20 19.18
C GLY A 255 7.44 -3.40 19.38
N LEU A 256 8.48 -3.54 18.56
CA LEU A 256 9.50 -4.57 18.77
C LEU A 256 10.28 -4.30 20.08
N ALA A 257 10.63 -3.05 20.34
CA ALA A 257 11.32 -2.68 21.58
C ALA A 257 10.46 -2.95 22.80
N THR A 258 9.16 -2.67 22.75
CA THR A 258 8.24 -2.95 23.87
C THR A 258 8.06 -4.46 24.10
N VAL A 259 7.99 -5.26 23.03
CA VAL A 259 7.98 -6.73 23.14
C VAL A 259 9.26 -7.26 23.79
N ILE A 260 10.43 -6.68 23.47
CA ILE A 260 11.70 -7.05 24.10
C ILE A 260 11.66 -6.76 25.61
N VAL A 261 11.24 -5.55 26.01
CA VAL A 261 11.23 -5.16 27.43
C VAL A 261 10.21 -5.98 28.22
N VAL A 262 8.97 -6.07 27.74
CA VAL A 262 7.90 -6.81 28.41
C VAL A 262 8.20 -8.30 28.42
N GLY A 263 8.64 -8.85 27.30
CA GLY A 263 8.96 -10.28 27.17
C GLY A 263 10.12 -10.70 28.07
N ASN A 264 11.18 -9.87 28.16
CA ASN A 264 12.28 -10.13 29.08
C ASN A 264 11.80 -10.15 30.55
N SER A 265 10.96 -9.21 30.95
CA SER A 265 10.38 -9.19 32.30
C SER A 265 9.55 -10.43 32.59
N LEU A 266 8.72 -10.88 31.65
CA LEU A 266 7.89 -12.09 31.80
C LEU A 266 8.70 -13.37 31.86
N VAL A 267 9.80 -13.47 31.10
CA VAL A 267 10.71 -14.62 31.14
C VAL A 267 11.46 -14.68 32.46
N VAL A 268 11.97 -13.54 32.96
CA VAL A 268 12.70 -13.48 34.26
C VAL A 268 11.76 -13.83 35.43
N ASN A 269 10.51 -13.42 35.37
CA ASN A 269 9.50 -13.75 36.39
C ASN A 269 8.99 -15.21 36.30
N GLY A 270 9.33 -15.93 35.22
CA GLY A 270 8.87 -17.30 35.00
C GLY A 270 7.45 -17.42 34.44
N ASP A 271 6.80 -16.30 34.08
CA ASP A 271 5.42 -16.26 33.56
C ASP A 271 5.34 -16.70 32.09
N THR A 272 6.47 -16.68 31.37
CA THR A 272 6.50 -17.02 29.94
C THR A 272 7.79 -17.80 29.63
N SER A 273 7.69 -18.81 28.74
CA SER A 273 8.86 -19.58 28.31
C SER A 273 9.74 -18.76 27.36
N LEU A 274 11.05 -19.05 27.38
CA LEU A 274 12.02 -18.46 26.44
C LEU A 274 11.60 -18.71 24.98
N PHE A 275 11.05 -19.89 24.69
CA PHE A 275 10.54 -20.22 23.37
C PHE A 275 9.41 -19.28 22.93
N THR A 276 8.41 -19.04 23.79
CA THR A 276 7.31 -18.11 23.52
C THR A 276 7.82 -16.70 23.26
N TYR A 277 8.81 -16.24 24.05
CA TYR A 277 9.43 -14.94 23.87
C TYR A 277 10.08 -14.80 22.49
N ILE A 278 10.90 -15.78 22.07
CA ILE A 278 11.54 -15.77 20.74
C ILE A 278 10.49 -15.82 19.63
N LEU A 279 9.45 -16.63 19.79
CA LEU A 279 8.35 -16.70 18.82
C LEU A 279 7.68 -15.33 18.63
N PHE A 280 7.42 -14.61 19.71
CA PHE A 280 6.84 -13.25 19.62
C PHE A 280 7.77 -12.24 18.97
N LEU A 281 9.09 -12.32 19.19
CA LEU A 281 10.07 -11.47 18.51
C LEU A 281 10.06 -11.69 16.99
N ILE A 282 10.02 -12.95 16.56
CA ILE A 282 9.95 -13.29 15.14
C ILE A 282 8.61 -12.86 14.55
N ALA A 283 7.50 -13.14 15.24
CA ALA A 283 6.17 -12.71 14.79
C ALA A 283 6.08 -11.19 14.71
N ALA A 284 6.61 -10.45 15.69
CA ALA A 284 6.66 -8.99 15.67
C ALA A 284 7.40 -8.44 14.46
N SER A 285 8.56 -8.99 14.15
CA SER A 285 9.37 -8.54 13.01
C SER A 285 8.64 -8.70 11.67
N ARG A 286 7.79 -9.71 11.54
CA ARG A 286 7.03 -10.00 10.32
C ARG A 286 5.68 -9.28 10.25
N LEU A 287 5.04 -9.02 11.39
CA LEU A 287 3.74 -8.38 11.45
C LEU A 287 3.78 -6.91 11.00
N TYR A 288 4.88 -6.22 11.25
CA TYR A 288 5.00 -4.81 10.92
C TYR A 288 5.18 -4.53 9.43
N ASP A 289 5.63 -5.49 8.63
CA ASP A 289 5.81 -5.30 7.18
C ASP A 289 4.45 -5.09 6.46
N PRO A 290 3.41 -5.94 6.63
CA PRO A 290 2.08 -5.68 6.06
C PRO A 290 1.44 -4.40 6.57
N LEU A 291 1.62 -4.05 7.85
CA LEU A 291 1.09 -2.81 8.43
C LEU A 291 1.77 -1.57 7.82
N SER A 292 3.08 -1.62 7.65
CA SER A 292 3.85 -0.56 7.00
C SER A 292 3.40 -0.36 5.55
N GLY A 293 3.15 -1.46 4.82
CA GLY A 293 2.57 -1.43 3.47
C GLY A 293 1.15 -0.85 3.45
N ALA A 294 0.30 -1.22 4.42
CA ALA A 294 -1.05 -0.66 4.54
C ALA A 294 -1.01 0.86 4.81
N MET A 295 -0.07 1.34 5.63
CA MET A 295 0.11 2.77 5.87
C MET A 295 0.56 3.51 4.59
N ALA A 296 1.45 2.92 3.81
CA ALA A 296 1.89 3.48 2.52
C ALA A 296 0.72 3.56 1.53
N ASN A 297 -0.04 2.48 1.37
CA ASN A 297 -1.22 2.44 0.51
C ASN A 297 -2.30 3.45 0.96
N MET A 298 -2.46 3.66 2.27
CA MET A 298 -3.38 4.67 2.80
C MET A 298 -2.91 6.09 2.48
N ALA A 299 -1.62 6.37 2.59
CA ALA A 299 -1.05 7.68 2.23
C ALA A 299 -1.20 7.96 0.73
N GLU A 300 -1.01 6.94 -0.11
CA GLU A 300 -1.24 7.03 -1.55
C GLU A 300 -2.71 7.34 -1.88
N LEU A 301 -3.68 6.68 -1.21
CA LEU A 301 -5.10 6.99 -1.38
C LEU A 301 -5.49 8.41 -0.97
N PHE A 302 -4.70 9.10 -0.17
CA PHE A 302 -4.91 10.50 0.20
C PHE A 302 -4.32 11.49 -0.81
N SER A 303 -3.40 11.03 -1.67
CA SER A 303 -2.75 11.86 -2.69
C SER A 303 -3.46 11.82 -4.06
N VAL A 304 -4.31 10.84 -4.28
CA VAL A 304 -5.16 10.67 -5.46
C VAL A 304 -6.51 11.37 -5.26
#